data_8dd7490b2e564eeee83d91cae651908e
#
_entry.id   8dd7490b2e564eeee83d91cae651908e
#
_cell.length_a   1.000
_cell.length_b   1.000
_cell.length_c   1.000
_cell.angle_alpha   90.00
_cell.angle_beta   90.00
_cell.angle_gamma   90.00
#
_symmetry.space_group_name_H-M   'P 1'
#
loop_
_entity.id
_entity.type
_entity.pdbx_description
1 polymer ?
#
loop_
_entity_poly.entity_id
_entity_poly.type
_entity_poly.pdbx_seq_one_letter_code
_entity_poly.pdbx_strand_id
1 'polypeptide(L)'
;MNQQVCWQLPAGTTLVFAKFKDCTASSDAARLIDRKVVEVRVLSRAPKPSTFQDAELAFRREIRYRVSARYLKAFFEVAMDPQSLLLAFPQWQPHFSFPAGAQASEMIVLRWLHIVLGIIWIGLLYFFNLVLTPAMKQCDPKLRIKIYPELMSGAMNWFRWSALVTVFVGMRYYSIHLNSDAKLAGDPSLVGKWFGWWFLVWLVAYALIYALQLPAKGILDSPWVRIVGVAIVVVAASWLILALNGGPTVSNPHLAISIGGGIGLMMLLNTWGVVWRVQKRLIAWSRASAEQGTPMPPEAERLMRWNYLTARTSFWLSFPMLFFMAAASHYSFLSSVAR
;
A
#
# COMPACT_ATOMS: atom_id res chain seq x y z
N MET A 1 31.36 -14.83 8.17
CA MET A 1 30.15 -13.99 8.09
C MET A 1 29.94 -13.32 9.45
N ASN A 2 29.92 -11.98 9.48
CA ASN A 2 29.67 -11.24 10.73
C ASN A 2 28.17 -11.20 10.99
N GLN A 3 27.67 -11.91 11.99
CA GLN A 3 26.28 -11.75 12.45
C GLN A 3 26.23 -10.62 13.49
N GLN A 4 25.40 -9.60 13.20
CA GLN A 4 25.00 -8.56 14.17
C GLN A 4 23.64 -8.93 14.75
N VAL A 5 23.54 -9.05 16.06
CA VAL A 5 22.25 -9.21 16.76
C VAL A 5 21.92 -7.90 17.44
N CYS A 6 20.74 -7.36 17.14
CA CYS A 6 20.23 -6.09 17.67
C CYS A 6 19.11 -6.36 18.68
N TRP A 7 19.22 -5.82 19.89
CA TRP A 7 18.22 -5.93 20.95
C TRP A 7 17.66 -4.56 21.30
N GLN A 8 16.33 -4.45 21.36
CA GLN A 8 15.64 -3.23 21.77
C GLN A 8 15.04 -3.45 23.17
N LEU A 9 15.48 -2.64 24.13
CA LEU A 9 14.97 -2.67 25.50
C LEU A 9 13.84 -1.65 25.69
N PRO A 10 12.78 -1.99 26.46
CA PRO A 10 11.68 -1.06 26.72
C PRO A 10 12.11 0.12 27.63
N ALA A 11 11.56 1.30 27.32
CA ALA A 11 11.56 2.53 28.10
C ALA A 11 12.92 3.00 28.67
N GLY A 12 13.68 3.72 27.85
CA GLY A 12 14.87 4.43 28.29
C GLY A 12 16.05 4.39 27.32
N THR A 13 15.83 3.92 26.09
CA THR A 13 16.72 4.12 24.93
C THR A 13 18.21 3.82 25.12
N THR A 14 18.57 2.56 25.11
CA THR A 14 19.94 2.14 24.81
C THR A 14 19.89 0.99 23.81
N LEU A 15 20.46 1.17 22.61
CA LEU A 15 20.66 0.11 21.63
C LEU A 15 21.98 -0.61 21.98
N VAL A 16 21.91 -1.92 22.24
CA VAL A 16 23.09 -2.74 22.52
C VAL A 16 23.43 -3.55 21.28
N PHE A 17 24.60 -3.33 20.70
CA PHE A 17 25.13 -4.15 19.60
C PHE A 17 26.22 -5.08 20.15
N ALA A 18 26.04 -6.39 19.98
CA ALA A 18 27.08 -7.36 20.24
C ALA A 18 27.70 -7.82 18.91
N LYS A 19 29.02 -7.63 18.74
CA LYS A 19 29.76 -8.09 17.57
C LYS A 19 30.57 -9.33 17.96
N PHE A 20 30.22 -10.46 17.37
CA PHE A 20 30.95 -11.70 17.54
C PHE A 20 31.97 -11.84 16.40
N LYS A 21 33.26 -12.00 16.75
CA LYS A 21 34.32 -12.36 15.81
C LYS A 21 34.52 -13.87 15.87
N ASP A 22 34.38 -14.54 14.73
CA ASP A 22 34.71 -15.94 14.49
C ASP A 22 33.88 -16.98 15.31
N CYS A 23 32.59 -17.14 14.97
CA CYS A 23 31.83 -18.32 15.35
C CYS A 23 31.34 -19.07 14.10
N THR A 24 31.89 -20.23 13.85
CA THR A 24 31.35 -21.24 12.95
C THR A 24 30.81 -22.39 13.81
N ALA A 25 29.51 -22.68 13.60
CA ALA A 25 28.76 -23.83 14.14
C ALA A 25 28.32 -23.81 15.62
N SER A 26 27.08 -24.28 15.85
CA SER A 26 26.27 -24.16 17.08
C SER A 26 26.71 -25.01 18.29
N SER A 27 27.70 -25.87 18.16
CA SER A 27 28.16 -26.73 19.26
C SER A 27 29.34 -26.17 20.04
N ASP A 28 30.07 -25.19 19.51
CA ASP A 28 31.27 -24.65 20.12
C ASP A 28 31.10 -23.33 20.87
N ALA A 29 29.94 -22.71 20.75
CA ALA A 29 29.65 -21.39 21.38
C ALA A 29 29.75 -21.47 22.92
N ALA A 30 29.33 -22.57 23.53
CA ALA A 30 29.38 -22.75 24.97
C ALA A 30 30.82 -22.93 25.54
N ARG A 31 31.75 -23.47 24.74
CA ARG A 31 33.16 -23.68 25.18
C ARG A 31 34.04 -22.43 24.96
N LEU A 32 33.66 -21.55 24.05
CA LEU A 32 34.42 -20.32 23.72
C LEU A 32 34.14 -19.15 24.67
N ILE A 33 33.03 -19.20 25.41
CA ILE A 33 32.61 -18.11 26.32
C ILE A 33 33.54 -18.05 27.57
N ASP A 34 34.24 -19.12 27.91
CA ASP A 34 35.06 -19.20 29.14
C ASP A 34 36.41 -18.47 29.04
N ARG A 35 36.83 -18.00 27.86
CA ARG A 35 38.17 -17.38 27.66
C ARG A 35 38.24 -16.08 26.87
N LYS A 36 37.13 -15.53 26.39
CA LYS A 36 37.17 -14.27 25.58
C LYS A 36 36.29 -13.17 26.17
N VAL A 37 36.84 -11.97 26.20
CA VAL A 37 36.15 -10.77 26.59
C VAL A 37 35.20 -10.35 25.45
N VAL A 38 33.89 -10.31 25.72
CA VAL A 38 32.89 -9.79 24.79
C VAL A 38 32.86 -8.28 24.92
N GLU A 39 33.13 -7.59 23.84
CA GLU A 39 33.08 -6.14 23.75
C GLU A 39 31.64 -5.69 23.46
N VAL A 40 30.98 -5.07 24.43
CA VAL A 40 29.64 -4.50 24.30
C VAL A 40 29.76 -3.01 24.07
N ARG A 41 29.29 -2.53 22.94
CA ARG A 41 29.25 -1.11 22.60
C ARG A 41 27.87 -0.55 22.93
N VAL A 42 27.82 0.40 23.83
CA VAL A 42 26.59 1.11 24.20
C VAL A 42 26.58 2.49 23.57
N LEU A 43 25.65 2.73 22.64
CA LEU A 43 25.44 4.03 22.04
C LEU A 43 24.42 4.82 22.88
N SER A 44 24.88 5.82 23.65
CA SER A 44 23.97 6.74 24.32
C SER A 44 23.48 7.83 23.36
N ARG A 45 22.23 8.20 23.49
CA ARG A 45 21.65 9.32 22.74
C ARG A 45 22.21 10.63 23.27
N ALA A 46 23.29 11.12 22.65
CA ALA A 46 23.79 12.48 22.91
C ALA A 46 22.82 13.51 22.31
N PRO A 47 22.68 14.69 22.90
CA PRO A 47 21.96 15.80 22.29
C PRO A 47 22.57 16.10 20.91
N LYS A 48 21.75 16.56 19.95
CA LYS A 48 22.19 16.84 18.58
C LYS A 48 23.42 17.78 18.60
N PRO A 49 24.52 17.35 17.97
CA PRO A 49 25.72 18.20 17.90
C PRO A 49 25.41 19.47 17.09
N SER A 50 25.92 20.59 17.56
CA SER A 50 25.73 21.89 16.93
C SER A 50 26.66 22.15 15.76
N THR A 51 27.76 21.39 15.66
CA THR A 51 28.74 21.48 14.57
C THR A 51 29.21 20.10 14.10
N PHE A 52 29.80 20.06 12.89
CA PHE A 52 30.34 18.81 12.30
C PHE A 52 31.51 18.24 13.12
N GLN A 53 32.30 19.10 13.79
CA GLN A 53 33.38 18.69 14.68
C GLN A 53 32.91 18.07 15.98
N ASP A 54 31.77 18.55 16.52
CA ASP A 54 31.18 17.97 17.73
C ASP A 54 30.58 16.57 17.45
N ALA A 55 30.10 16.34 16.23
CA ALA A 55 29.63 15.03 15.81
C ALA A 55 30.76 13.98 15.74
N GLU A 56 31.94 14.40 15.28
CA GLU A 56 33.12 13.52 15.20
C GLU A 56 33.70 13.21 16.58
N LEU A 57 33.69 14.19 17.52
CA LEU A 57 34.10 13.99 18.91
C LEU A 57 33.10 13.15 19.70
N ALA A 58 31.79 13.27 19.45
CA ALA A 58 30.77 12.43 20.06
C ALA A 58 30.85 10.97 19.60
N PHE A 59 31.19 10.78 18.33
CA PHE A 59 31.40 9.43 17.76
C PHE A 59 32.64 8.70 18.34
N ARG A 60 33.63 9.45 18.82
CA ARG A 60 34.85 8.88 19.44
C ARG A 60 34.75 8.62 20.94
N ARG A 61 33.71 9.07 21.63
CA ARG A 61 33.47 8.73 23.06
C ARG A 61 32.80 7.36 23.18
N GLU A 62 33.58 6.34 22.92
CA GLU A 62 33.22 4.94 23.09
C GLU A 62 33.39 4.55 24.56
N ILE A 63 32.27 4.38 25.28
CA ILE A 63 32.31 3.86 26.64
C ILE A 63 32.44 2.35 26.58
N ARG A 64 33.62 1.82 26.93
CA ARG A 64 33.86 0.39 27.00
C ARG A 64 33.46 -0.16 28.37
N TYR A 65 32.43 -0.99 28.41
CA TYR A 65 32.08 -1.73 29.60
C TYR A 65 32.67 -3.13 29.49
N ARG A 66 33.44 -3.55 30.54
CA ARG A 66 33.91 -4.92 30.71
C ARG A 66 32.84 -5.70 31.47
N VAL A 67 31.98 -6.44 30.77
CA VAL A 67 30.98 -7.30 31.38
C VAL A 67 31.61 -8.67 31.59
N SER A 68 31.54 -9.19 32.82
CA SER A 68 32.08 -10.51 33.13
C SER A 68 31.35 -11.58 32.33
N ALA A 69 32.10 -12.51 31.74
CA ALA A 69 31.56 -13.63 30.97
C ALA A 69 30.54 -14.49 31.78
N ARG A 70 30.64 -14.50 33.11
CA ARG A 70 29.68 -15.19 33.97
C ARG A 70 28.27 -14.61 33.91
N TYR A 71 28.14 -13.27 33.85
CA TYR A 71 26.83 -12.64 33.77
C TYR A 71 26.20 -12.83 32.39
N LEU A 72 27.00 -12.80 31.34
CA LEU A 72 26.53 -13.11 29.99
C LEU A 72 26.10 -14.57 29.85
N LYS A 73 26.83 -15.50 30.43
CA LYS A 73 26.49 -16.92 30.42
C LYS A 73 25.17 -17.16 31.16
N ALA A 74 25.02 -16.61 32.39
CA ALA A 74 23.78 -16.71 33.16
C ALA A 74 22.59 -16.08 32.44
N PHE A 75 22.78 -14.92 31.78
CA PHE A 75 21.73 -14.27 30.99
C PHE A 75 21.31 -15.09 29.74
N PHE A 76 22.29 -15.70 29.04
CA PHE A 76 22.00 -16.54 27.89
C PHE A 76 21.39 -17.90 28.29
N GLU A 77 21.79 -18.49 29.39
CA GLU A 77 21.19 -19.73 29.91
C GLU A 77 19.72 -19.51 30.32
N VAL A 78 19.41 -18.39 30.98
CA VAL A 78 18.03 -18.05 31.36
C VAL A 78 17.21 -17.59 30.15
N ALA A 79 17.80 -16.84 29.22
CA ALA A 79 17.09 -16.31 28.05
C ALA A 79 16.89 -17.33 26.92
N MET A 80 17.66 -18.39 26.87
CA MET A 80 17.65 -19.41 25.81
C MET A 80 17.13 -20.77 26.26
N ASP A 81 16.75 -20.93 27.54
CA ASP A 81 16.08 -22.18 28.00
C ASP A 81 14.62 -22.17 27.51
N PRO A 82 14.24 -23.06 26.58
CA PRO A 82 12.88 -23.14 26.06
C PRO A 82 11.82 -23.37 27.15
N GLN A 83 12.20 -24.02 28.26
CA GLN A 83 11.29 -24.28 29.38
C GLN A 83 11.05 -23.04 30.24
N SER A 84 12.07 -22.20 30.45
CA SER A 84 11.90 -20.92 31.16
C SER A 84 11.14 -19.91 30.35
N LEU A 85 11.26 -19.92 29.03
CA LEU A 85 10.41 -19.11 28.09
C LEU A 85 8.95 -19.58 28.13
N LEU A 86 8.71 -20.89 28.16
CA LEU A 86 7.35 -21.45 28.28
C LEU A 86 6.72 -21.16 29.64
N LEU A 87 7.51 -21.11 30.72
CA LEU A 87 7.07 -20.77 32.08
C LEU A 87 6.84 -19.26 32.25
N ALA A 88 7.61 -18.40 31.54
CA ALA A 88 7.40 -16.94 31.53
C ALA A 88 6.15 -16.53 30.75
N PHE A 89 5.70 -17.33 29.78
CA PHE A 89 4.50 -17.09 29.00
C PHE A 89 3.56 -18.30 28.98
N PRO A 90 3.04 -18.75 30.13
CA PRO A 90 2.23 -19.97 30.24
C PRO A 90 0.92 -19.92 29.45
N GLN A 91 0.50 -18.72 29.03
CA GLN A 91 -0.73 -18.54 28.24
C GLN A 91 -0.48 -18.38 26.73
N TRP A 92 0.78 -18.32 26.29
CA TRP A 92 1.10 -18.14 24.90
C TRP A 92 1.33 -19.48 24.21
N GLN A 93 0.23 -20.22 24.02
CA GLN A 93 0.22 -21.32 23.07
C GLN A 93 -0.28 -20.78 21.74
N PRO A 94 0.53 -20.74 20.70
CA PRO A 94 0.07 -20.33 19.38
C PRO A 94 -0.90 -21.39 18.84
N HIS A 95 -2.20 -21.18 19.10
CA HIS A 95 -3.24 -21.96 18.47
C HIS A 95 -3.39 -21.47 17.04
N PHE A 96 -2.73 -22.14 16.13
CA PHE A 96 -2.91 -21.91 14.72
C PHE A 96 -4.12 -22.72 14.26
N SER A 97 -5.29 -22.11 14.26
CA SER A 97 -6.49 -22.70 13.68
C SER A 97 -7.00 -21.80 12.54
N PHE A 98 -7.09 -22.34 11.33
CA PHE A 98 -7.85 -21.68 10.29
C PHE A 98 -9.32 -21.60 10.71
N PRO A 99 -10.03 -20.49 10.42
CA PRO A 99 -11.45 -20.39 10.71
C PRO A 99 -12.20 -21.55 10.09
N ALA A 100 -13.07 -22.17 10.87
CA ALA A 100 -13.91 -23.27 10.41
C ALA A 100 -14.90 -22.76 9.35
N GLY A 101 -14.91 -23.40 8.17
CA GLY A 101 -15.86 -23.11 7.10
C GLY A 101 -15.22 -22.51 5.84
N ALA A 102 -15.72 -22.99 4.69
CA ALA A 102 -15.19 -22.60 3.37
C ALA A 102 -15.29 -21.09 3.11
N GLN A 103 -16.38 -20.43 3.56
CA GLN A 103 -16.57 -18.99 3.37
C GLN A 103 -15.55 -18.15 4.15
N ALA A 104 -15.22 -18.54 5.38
CA ALA A 104 -14.26 -17.82 6.19
C ALA A 104 -12.83 -17.93 5.61
N SER A 105 -12.46 -19.12 5.14
CA SER A 105 -11.19 -19.36 4.42
C SER A 105 -11.13 -18.57 3.11
N GLU A 106 -12.23 -18.56 2.34
CA GLU A 106 -12.34 -17.76 1.12
C GLU A 106 -12.09 -16.27 1.42
N MET A 107 -12.73 -15.71 2.44
CA MET A 107 -12.59 -14.30 2.82
C MET A 107 -11.15 -13.92 3.18
N ILE A 108 -10.41 -14.80 3.88
CA ILE A 108 -9.00 -14.57 4.22
C ILE A 108 -8.16 -14.50 2.94
N VAL A 109 -8.32 -15.45 2.04
CA VAL A 109 -7.56 -15.50 0.78
C VAL A 109 -7.88 -14.31 -0.12
N LEU A 110 -9.16 -13.97 -0.26
CA LEU A 110 -9.60 -12.80 -1.05
C LEU A 110 -9.02 -11.51 -0.47
N ARG A 111 -9.09 -11.33 0.86
CA ARG A 111 -8.54 -10.14 1.53
C ARG A 111 -7.03 -10.04 1.36
N TRP A 112 -6.31 -11.13 1.56
CA TRP A 112 -4.87 -11.19 1.37
C TRP A 112 -4.49 -10.83 -0.07
N LEU A 113 -5.11 -11.46 -1.05
CA LEU A 113 -4.84 -11.22 -2.46
C LEU A 113 -5.18 -9.78 -2.88
N HIS A 114 -6.32 -9.23 -2.36
CA HIS A 114 -6.72 -7.84 -2.57
C HIS A 114 -5.67 -6.86 -2.05
N ILE A 115 -5.14 -7.09 -0.85
CA ILE A 115 -4.12 -6.22 -0.24
C ILE A 115 -2.82 -6.30 -1.02
N VAL A 116 -2.30 -7.50 -1.33
CA VAL A 116 -1.02 -7.67 -2.04
C VAL A 116 -1.04 -7.00 -3.42
N LEU A 117 -2.10 -7.26 -4.20
CA LEU A 117 -2.23 -6.66 -5.53
C LEU A 117 -2.58 -5.17 -5.46
N GLY A 118 -3.32 -4.76 -4.43
CA GLY A 118 -3.58 -3.36 -4.13
C GLY A 118 -2.30 -2.57 -3.83
N ILE A 119 -1.37 -3.14 -3.06
CA ILE A 119 -0.05 -2.53 -2.80
C ILE A 119 0.72 -2.32 -4.11
N ILE A 120 0.75 -3.31 -5.01
CA ILE A 120 1.41 -3.18 -6.31
C ILE A 120 0.75 -2.08 -7.14
N TRP A 121 -0.58 -2.09 -7.25
CA TRP A 121 -1.32 -1.11 -8.04
C TRP A 121 -1.15 0.32 -7.52
N ILE A 122 -1.44 0.55 -6.25
CA ILE A 122 -1.38 1.89 -5.63
C ILE A 122 0.06 2.36 -5.47
N GLY A 123 1.00 1.45 -5.16
CA GLY A 123 2.42 1.76 -5.09
C GLY A 123 2.96 2.26 -6.44
N LEU A 124 2.62 1.59 -7.55
CA LEU A 124 2.97 2.05 -8.89
C LEU A 124 2.27 3.37 -9.25
N LEU A 125 1.00 3.58 -8.86
CA LEU A 125 0.31 4.86 -9.07
C LEU A 125 1.07 6.01 -8.38
N TYR A 126 1.51 5.80 -7.15
CA TYR A 126 2.27 6.79 -6.38
C TYR A 126 3.67 7.00 -6.97
N PHE A 127 4.35 5.93 -7.33
CA PHE A 127 5.64 6.01 -8.01
C PHE A 127 5.55 6.85 -9.29
N PHE A 128 4.56 6.61 -10.15
CA PHE A 128 4.38 7.37 -11.38
C PHE A 128 4.11 8.87 -11.13
N ASN A 129 3.29 9.19 -10.13
CA ASN A 129 2.88 10.57 -9.86
C ASN A 129 3.89 11.37 -9.06
N LEU A 130 4.56 10.75 -8.08
CA LEU A 130 5.42 11.43 -7.11
C LEU A 130 6.91 11.36 -7.46
N VAL A 131 7.34 10.31 -8.15
CA VAL A 131 8.75 10.07 -8.46
C VAL A 131 9.02 10.18 -9.95
N LEU A 132 8.38 9.32 -10.75
CA LEU A 132 8.72 9.21 -12.16
C LEU A 132 8.39 10.48 -12.96
N THR A 133 7.21 11.05 -12.78
CA THR A 133 6.80 12.26 -13.52
C THR A 133 7.71 13.47 -13.23
N PRO A 134 8.07 13.79 -11.98
CA PRO A 134 9.05 14.84 -11.70
C PRO A 134 10.45 14.54 -12.24
N ALA A 135 10.93 13.31 -12.08
CA ALA A 135 12.25 12.90 -12.57
C ALA A 135 12.36 13.01 -14.10
N MET A 136 11.32 12.57 -14.82
CA MET A 136 11.30 12.66 -16.29
C MET A 136 11.25 14.11 -16.79
N LYS A 137 10.71 15.06 -16.02
CA LYS A 137 10.75 16.49 -16.38
C LYS A 137 12.16 17.08 -16.29
N GLN A 138 12.98 16.60 -15.36
CA GLN A 138 14.35 17.04 -15.12
C GLN A 138 15.37 16.32 -16.00
N CYS A 139 15.00 15.17 -16.57
CA CYS A 139 15.86 14.35 -17.40
C CYS A 139 16.11 15.00 -18.76
N ASP A 140 17.35 14.86 -19.28
CA ASP A 140 17.70 15.28 -20.65
C ASP A 140 16.71 14.67 -21.67
N PRO A 141 16.22 15.45 -22.65
CA PRO A 141 15.24 14.96 -23.62
C PRO A 141 15.69 13.73 -24.42
N LYS A 142 16.96 13.64 -24.79
CA LYS A 142 17.51 12.49 -25.55
C LYS A 142 17.57 11.24 -24.68
N LEU A 143 17.95 11.39 -23.41
CA LEU A 143 17.99 10.30 -22.46
C LEU A 143 16.59 9.84 -22.09
N ARG A 144 15.66 10.77 -21.88
CA ARG A 144 14.26 10.49 -21.58
C ARG A 144 13.57 9.63 -22.64
N ILE A 145 13.77 9.94 -23.91
CA ILE A 145 13.19 9.17 -25.02
C ILE A 145 13.66 7.71 -25.00
N LYS A 146 14.91 7.47 -24.61
CA LYS A 146 15.48 6.10 -24.54
C LYS A 146 15.00 5.33 -23.30
N ILE A 147 14.96 5.96 -22.13
CA ILE A 147 14.63 5.30 -20.86
C ILE A 147 13.12 5.06 -20.72
N TYR A 148 12.29 6.00 -21.20
CA TYR A 148 10.85 5.97 -21.02
C TYR A 148 10.19 4.65 -21.50
N PRO A 149 10.41 4.16 -22.73
CA PRO A 149 9.77 2.95 -23.21
C PRO A 149 10.21 1.71 -22.42
N GLU A 150 11.47 1.62 -22.02
CA GLU A 150 11.99 0.47 -21.26
C GLU A 150 11.37 0.39 -19.86
N LEU A 151 11.36 1.52 -19.15
CA LEU A 151 10.80 1.59 -17.80
C LEU A 151 9.28 1.42 -17.78
N MET A 152 8.58 2.08 -18.71
CA MET A 152 7.11 2.11 -18.72
C MET A 152 6.48 0.82 -19.22
N SER A 153 7.12 0.06 -20.10
CA SER A 153 6.51 -1.15 -20.66
C SER A 153 6.27 -2.22 -19.59
N GLY A 154 7.27 -2.50 -18.76
CA GLY A 154 7.17 -3.45 -17.65
C GLY A 154 6.24 -2.94 -16.54
N ALA A 155 6.44 -1.69 -16.12
CA ALA A 155 5.64 -1.09 -15.06
C ALA A 155 4.15 -1.00 -15.39
N MET A 156 3.78 -0.65 -16.64
CA MET A 156 2.39 -0.61 -17.10
C MET A 156 1.74 -1.99 -17.14
N ASN A 157 2.50 -3.04 -17.41
CA ASN A 157 1.95 -4.39 -17.37
C ASN A 157 1.52 -4.78 -15.95
N TRP A 158 2.39 -4.59 -14.96
CA TRP A 158 2.05 -4.82 -13.56
C TRP A 158 0.92 -3.90 -13.09
N PHE A 159 0.95 -2.62 -13.43
CA PHE A 159 -0.05 -1.63 -13.04
C PHE A 159 -1.47 -2.02 -13.47
N ARG A 160 -1.66 -2.38 -14.75
CA ARG A 160 -2.99 -2.72 -15.26
C ARG A 160 -3.54 -4.04 -14.72
N TRP A 161 -2.68 -5.08 -14.62
CA TRP A 161 -3.14 -6.39 -14.18
C TRP A 161 -3.38 -6.44 -12.67
N SER A 162 -2.51 -5.81 -11.87
CA SER A 162 -2.76 -5.69 -10.44
C SER A 162 -4.03 -4.90 -10.15
N ALA A 163 -4.30 -3.80 -10.88
CA ALA A 163 -5.56 -3.07 -10.77
C ALA A 163 -6.78 -3.95 -11.06
N LEU A 164 -6.72 -4.69 -12.17
CA LEU A 164 -7.82 -5.58 -12.58
C LEU A 164 -8.12 -6.61 -11.52
N VAL A 165 -7.11 -7.38 -11.11
CA VAL A 165 -7.31 -8.46 -10.15
C VAL A 165 -7.69 -7.92 -8.77
N THR A 166 -7.11 -6.80 -8.32
CA THR A 166 -7.52 -6.13 -7.06
C THR A 166 -9.01 -5.85 -7.05
N VAL A 167 -9.54 -5.21 -8.10
CA VAL A 167 -10.96 -4.84 -8.15
C VAL A 167 -11.85 -6.07 -8.24
N PHE A 168 -11.53 -7.07 -9.07
CA PHE A 168 -12.35 -8.28 -9.19
C PHE A 168 -12.39 -9.09 -7.89
N VAL A 169 -11.26 -9.26 -7.23
CA VAL A 169 -11.18 -9.91 -5.91
C VAL A 169 -11.97 -9.09 -4.87
N GLY A 170 -11.86 -7.76 -4.92
CA GLY A 170 -12.64 -6.87 -4.07
C GLY A 170 -14.14 -6.97 -4.31
N MET A 171 -14.60 -7.07 -5.56
CA MET A 171 -16.01 -7.27 -5.90
C MET A 171 -16.55 -8.60 -5.33
N ARG A 172 -15.74 -9.67 -5.42
CA ARG A 172 -16.12 -10.95 -4.82
C ARG A 172 -16.21 -10.84 -3.29
N TYR A 173 -15.24 -10.20 -2.65
CA TYR A 173 -15.26 -9.94 -1.22
C TYR A 173 -16.48 -9.09 -0.81
N TYR A 174 -16.79 -8.04 -1.57
CA TYR A 174 -17.97 -7.20 -1.36
C TYR A 174 -19.28 -8.00 -1.47
N SER A 175 -19.40 -8.87 -2.48
CA SER A 175 -20.59 -9.69 -2.66
C SER A 175 -20.88 -10.63 -1.48
N ILE A 176 -19.86 -11.06 -0.74
CA ILE A 176 -20.02 -11.84 0.49
C ILE A 176 -20.68 -11.00 1.60
N HIS A 177 -20.27 -9.74 1.75
CA HIS A 177 -20.89 -8.83 2.70
C HIS A 177 -22.35 -8.53 2.35
N LEU A 178 -22.65 -8.26 1.06
CA LEU A 178 -24.02 -8.08 0.59
C LEU A 178 -24.90 -9.28 0.92
N ASN A 179 -24.39 -10.49 0.66
CA ASN A 179 -25.12 -11.71 0.95
C ASN A 179 -25.36 -11.92 2.44
N SER A 180 -24.40 -11.58 3.30
CA SER A 180 -24.55 -11.64 4.74
C SER A 180 -25.65 -10.69 5.23
N ASP A 181 -25.67 -9.45 4.74
CA ASP A 181 -26.66 -8.44 5.14
C ASP A 181 -28.05 -8.75 4.59
N ALA A 182 -28.16 -9.28 3.35
CA ALA A 182 -29.42 -9.72 2.75
C ALA A 182 -30.05 -10.88 3.51
N LYS A 183 -29.24 -11.85 3.97
CA LYS A 183 -29.73 -12.94 4.84
C LYS A 183 -30.31 -12.42 6.15
N LEU A 184 -29.70 -11.40 6.75
CA LEU A 184 -30.21 -10.78 7.96
C LEU A 184 -31.49 -10.00 7.73
N ALA A 185 -31.61 -9.36 6.55
CA ALA A 185 -32.86 -8.70 6.15
C ALA A 185 -33.98 -9.69 5.79
N GLY A 186 -33.67 -11.00 5.68
CA GLY A 186 -34.62 -12.04 5.28
C GLY A 186 -34.98 -12.01 3.78
N ASP A 187 -34.29 -11.23 2.97
CA ASP A 187 -34.57 -11.06 1.53
C ASP A 187 -33.29 -11.23 0.67
N PRO A 188 -33.04 -12.44 0.13
CA PRO A 188 -31.90 -12.70 -0.74
C PRO A 188 -31.89 -11.89 -2.04
N SER A 189 -33.04 -11.36 -2.49
CA SER A 189 -33.12 -10.55 -3.73
C SER A 189 -32.38 -9.22 -3.63
N LEU A 190 -32.17 -8.73 -2.41
CA LEU A 190 -31.47 -7.50 -2.12
C LEU A 190 -30.00 -7.51 -2.61
N VAL A 191 -29.35 -8.67 -2.67
CA VAL A 191 -27.98 -8.77 -3.18
C VAL A 191 -27.88 -8.24 -4.59
N GLY A 192 -28.75 -8.71 -5.48
CA GLY A 192 -28.76 -8.26 -6.88
C GLY A 192 -29.14 -6.78 -7.01
N LYS A 193 -30.09 -6.32 -6.21
CA LYS A 193 -30.55 -4.93 -6.19
C LYS A 193 -29.44 -3.98 -5.72
N TRP A 194 -28.77 -4.27 -4.58
CA TRP A 194 -27.70 -3.46 -4.03
C TRP A 194 -26.48 -3.43 -4.94
N PHE A 195 -26.07 -4.59 -5.49
CA PHE A 195 -24.95 -4.67 -6.42
C PHE A 195 -25.24 -3.97 -7.74
N GLY A 196 -26.47 -4.08 -8.25
CA GLY A 196 -26.92 -3.39 -9.46
C GLY A 196 -26.88 -1.88 -9.31
N TRP A 197 -27.44 -1.33 -8.21
CA TRP A 197 -27.38 0.11 -7.91
C TRP A 197 -25.94 0.58 -7.73
N TRP A 198 -25.13 -0.18 -7.01
CA TRP A 198 -23.72 0.12 -6.83
C TRP A 198 -22.99 0.26 -8.18
N PHE A 199 -23.17 -0.71 -9.06
CA PHE A 199 -22.52 -0.69 -10.37
C PHE A 199 -23.00 0.47 -11.24
N LEU A 200 -24.31 0.70 -11.28
CA LEU A 200 -24.93 1.76 -12.09
C LEU A 200 -24.49 3.15 -11.64
N VAL A 201 -24.58 3.44 -10.35
CA VAL A 201 -24.19 4.75 -9.78
C VAL A 201 -22.73 5.08 -10.10
N TRP A 202 -21.83 4.11 -9.86
CA TRP A 202 -20.40 4.33 -10.10
C TRP A 202 -20.04 4.36 -11.60
N LEU A 203 -20.76 3.65 -12.44
CA LEU A 203 -20.59 3.75 -13.88
C LEU A 203 -21.03 5.13 -14.42
N VAL A 204 -22.15 5.65 -13.94
CA VAL A 204 -22.59 7.02 -14.28
C VAL A 204 -21.60 8.08 -13.77
N ALA A 205 -21.15 7.92 -12.51
CA ALA A 205 -20.11 8.80 -11.94
C ALA A 205 -18.83 8.78 -12.78
N TYR A 206 -18.40 7.58 -13.22
CA TYR A 206 -17.27 7.46 -14.11
C TYR A 206 -17.48 8.17 -15.44
N ALA A 207 -18.64 8.01 -16.06
CA ALA A 207 -18.95 8.68 -17.32
C ALA A 207 -18.89 10.22 -17.21
N LEU A 208 -19.39 10.77 -16.08
CA LEU A 208 -19.31 12.20 -15.80
C LEU A 208 -17.86 12.66 -15.58
N ILE A 209 -17.08 11.93 -14.80
CA ILE A 209 -15.67 12.24 -14.58
C ILE A 209 -14.86 12.10 -15.86
N TYR A 210 -15.13 11.09 -16.66
CA TYR A 210 -14.51 10.91 -17.98
C TYR A 210 -14.79 12.12 -18.89
N ALA A 211 -16.03 12.60 -18.93
CA ALA A 211 -16.41 13.79 -19.69
C ALA A 211 -15.65 15.05 -19.21
N LEU A 212 -15.47 15.21 -17.89
CA LEU A 212 -14.68 16.31 -17.32
C LEU A 212 -13.19 16.24 -17.66
N GLN A 213 -12.67 15.05 -17.95
CA GLN A 213 -11.26 14.84 -18.31
C GLN A 213 -10.99 15.00 -19.80
N LEU A 214 -12.02 15.06 -20.64
CA LEU A 214 -11.84 15.29 -22.06
C LEU A 214 -11.23 16.67 -22.31
N PRO A 215 -10.43 16.84 -23.40
CA PRO A 215 -9.93 18.13 -23.80
C PRO A 215 -11.08 19.08 -24.05
N ALA A 216 -11.22 20.11 -23.26
CA ALA A 216 -12.24 21.12 -23.34
C ALA A 216 -11.61 22.49 -23.62
N LYS A 217 -12.42 23.46 -24.04
CA LYS A 217 -12.05 24.88 -24.22
C LYS A 217 -12.82 25.73 -23.19
N GLY A 218 -12.27 26.90 -22.88
CA GLY A 218 -12.92 27.84 -21.97
C GLY A 218 -12.86 27.42 -20.48
N ILE A 219 -13.94 27.67 -19.75
CA ILE A 219 -14.03 27.45 -18.29
C ILE A 219 -13.77 25.99 -17.91
N LEU A 220 -14.20 25.05 -18.72
CA LEU A 220 -13.98 23.59 -18.44
C LEU A 220 -12.52 23.17 -18.58
N ASP A 221 -11.63 23.98 -19.13
CA ASP A 221 -10.20 23.72 -19.16
C ASP A 221 -9.48 24.13 -17.85
N SER A 222 -10.17 24.88 -16.99
CA SER A 222 -9.64 25.30 -15.69
C SER A 222 -9.37 24.08 -14.78
N PRO A 223 -8.17 23.97 -14.18
CA PRO A 223 -7.85 22.90 -13.22
C PRO A 223 -8.82 22.86 -12.03
N TRP A 224 -9.23 24.03 -11.55
CA TRP A 224 -10.14 24.14 -10.42
C TRP A 224 -11.53 23.62 -10.72
N VAL A 225 -12.08 23.93 -11.90
CA VAL A 225 -13.38 23.42 -12.34
C VAL A 225 -13.37 21.89 -12.40
N ARG A 226 -12.28 21.29 -12.90
CA ARG A 226 -12.13 19.84 -12.93
C ARG A 226 -12.02 19.22 -11.52
N ILE A 227 -11.22 19.81 -10.65
CA ILE A 227 -11.06 19.33 -9.28
C ILE A 227 -12.39 19.39 -8.53
N VAL A 228 -13.05 20.52 -8.55
CA VAL A 228 -14.36 20.72 -7.89
C VAL A 228 -15.42 19.83 -8.52
N GLY A 229 -15.46 19.72 -9.84
CA GLY A 229 -16.40 18.85 -10.55
C GLY A 229 -16.23 17.38 -10.20
N VAL A 230 -14.99 16.87 -10.16
CA VAL A 230 -14.71 15.51 -9.73
C VAL A 230 -15.12 15.30 -8.27
N ALA A 231 -14.81 16.24 -7.38
CA ALA A 231 -15.19 16.15 -5.97
C ALA A 231 -16.72 16.10 -5.80
N ILE A 232 -17.45 16.97 -6.50
CA ILE A 232 -18.93 16.99 -6.46
C ILE A 232 -19.50 15.65 -6.95
N VAL A 233 -19.01 15.12 -8.08
CA VAL A 233 -19.49 13.84 -8.61
C VAL A 233 -19.24 12.70 -7.63
N VAL A 234 -18.05 12.63 -7.03
CA VAL A 234 -17.71 11.56 -6.07
C VAL A 234 -18.55 11.67 -4.81
N VAL A 235 -18.73 12.86 -4.26
CA VAL A 235 -19.56 13.08 -3.07
C VAL A 235 -21.03 12.75 -3.36
N ALA A 236 -21.56 13.21 -4.48
CA ALA A 236 -22.94 12.93 -4.88
C ALA A 236 -23.17 11.42 -5.10
N ALA A 237 -22.26 10.75 -5.79
CA ALA A 237 -22.33 9.29 -5.98
C ALA A 237 -22.25 8.54 -4.64
N SER A 238 -21.35 8.95 -3.74
CA SER A 238 -21.22 8.37 -2.41
C SER A 238 -22.49 8.55 -1.59
N TRP A 239 -23.05 9.74 -1.58
CA TRP A 239 -24.32 10.01 -0.90
C TRP A 239 -25.47 9.19 -1.49
N LEU A 240 -25.58 9.14 -2.81
CA LEU A 240 -26.65 8.40 -3.50
C LEU A 240 -26.56 6.91 -3.21
N ILE A 241 -25.34 6.33 -3.22
CA ILE A 241 -25.21 4.89 -2.93
C ILE A 241 -25.52 4.57 -1.45
N LEU A 242 -25.17 5.45 -0.54
CA LEU A 242 -25.59 5.29 0.87
C LEU A 242 -27.11 5.37 1.04
N ALA A 243 -27.78 6.25 0.31
CA ALA A 243 -29.24 6.38 0.32
C ALA A 243 -29.94 5.15 -0.30
N LEU A 244 -29.39 4.56 -1.34
CA LEU A 244 -29.96 3.41 -2.04
C LEU A 244 -29.68 2.07 -1.35
N ASN A 245 -28.51 1.94 -0.73
CA ASN A 245 -28.04 0.70 -0.10
C ASN A 245 -28.10 0.74 1.43
N GLY A 246 -28.40 1.89 2.05
CA GLY A 246 -28.53 2.02 3.50
C GLY A 246 -29.79 1.33 4.05
N GLY A 247 -29.70 0.90 5.32
CA GLY A 247 -30.83 0.27 6.02
C GLY A 247 -30.47 -0.21 7.42
N PRO A 248 -31.45 -0.56 8.26
CA PRO A 248 -31.21 -0.93 9.64
C PRO A 248 -30.42 -2.23 9.83
N THR A 249 -30.40 -3.11 8.82
CA THR A 249 -29.69 -4.39 8.82
C THR A 249 -28.35 -4.32 8.10
N VAL A 250 -27.99 -3.17 7.52
CA VAL A 250 -26.82 -3.02 6.67
C VAL A 250 -25.58 -2.73 7.52
N SER A 251 -24.54 -3.52 7.31
CA SER A 251 -23.29 -3.44 8.06
C SER A 251 -22.39 -2.30 7.59
N ASN A 252 -21.51 -1.82 8.48
CA ASN A 252 -20.52 -0.79 8.14
C ASN A 252 -19.56 -1.24 7.02
N PRO A 253 -19.04 -2.50 6.97
CA PRO A 253 -18.26 -2.97 5.84
C PRO A 253 -18.99 -2.84 4.50
N HIS A 254 -20.28 -3.18 4.45
CA HIS A 254 -21.09 -3.02 3.23
C HIS A 254 -21.08 -1.57 2.75
N LEU A 255 -21.39 -0.61 3.62
CA LEU A 255 -21.48 0.81 3.24
C LEU A 255 -20.12 1.41 2.93
N ALA A 256 -19.09 1.13 3.72
CA ALA A 256 -17.76 1.66 3.49
C ALA A 256 -17.13 1.11 2.19
N ILE A 257 -17.27 -0.21 1.95
CA ILE A 257 -16.79 -0.82 0.70
C ILE A 257 -17.60 -0.32 -0.50
N SER A 258 -18.88 -0.02 -0.33
CA SER A 258 -19.68 0.52 -1.44
C SER A 258 -19.14 1.86 -1.95
N ILE A 259 -18.59 2.69 -1.07
CA ILE A 259 -17.94 3.95 -1.45
C ILE A 259 -16.51 3.68 -1.96
N GLY A 260 -15.65 3.09 -1.13
CA GLY A 260 -14.25 2.87 -1.46
C GLY A 260 -14.07 1.97 -2.68
N GLY A 261 -14.84 0.87 -2.79
CA GLY A 261 -14.85 -0.02 -3.93
C GLY A 261 -15.34 0.65 -5.21
N GLY A 262 -16.32 1.52 -5.12
CA GLY A 262 -16.80 2.28 -6.27
C GLY A 262 -15.77 3.28 -6.80
N ILE A 263 -15.07 3.99 -5.90
CA ILE A 263 -13.93 4.83 -6.30
C ILE A 263 -12.84 3.96 -6.93
N GLY A 264 -12.54 2.79 -6.36
CA GLY A 264 -11.60 1.81 -6.93
C GLY A 264 -12.01 1.34 -8.33
N LEU A 265 -13.30 1.10 -8.56
CA LEU A 265 -13.84 0.76 -9.88
C LEU A 265 -13.59 1.89 -10.91
N MET A 266 -13.85 3.15 -10.54
CA MET A 266 -13.55 4.29 -11.39
C MET A 266 -12.06 4.38 -11.73
N MET A 267 -11.18 4.15 -10.77
CA MET A 267 -9.73 4.13 -10.99
C MET A 267 -9.30 2.98 -11.90
N LEU A 268 -9.95 1.80 -11.81
CA LEU A 268 -9.74 0.69 -12.74
C LEU A 268 -10.15 1.07 -14.17
N LEU A 269 -11.32 1.67 -14.32
CA LEU A 269 -11.82 2.12 -15.62
C LEU A 269 -10.91 3.20 -16.25
N ASN A 270 -10.38 4.12 -15.44
CA ASN A 270 -9.33 5.05 -15.87
C ASN A 270 -8.06 4.32 -16.34
N THR A 271 -7.62 3.31 -15.58
CA THR A 271 -6.42 2.55 -15.90
C THR A 271 -6.54 1.83 -17.26
N TRP A 272 -7.63 1.11 -17.49
CA TRP A 272 -7.82 0.33 -18.71
C TRP A 272 -8.40 1.16 -19.88
N GLY A 273 -9.33 2.07 -19.58
CA GLY A 273 -10.02 2.88 -20.58
C GLY A 273 -9.14 3.96 -21.19
N VAL A 274 -8.31 4.61 -20.38
CA VAL A 274 -7.50 5.76 -20.80
C VAL A 274 -6.01 5.49 -20.67
N VAL A 275 -5.52 5.30 -19.44
CA VAL A 275 -4.08 5.28 -19.16
C VAL A 275 -3.37 4.22 -19.99
N TRP A 276 -3.83 2.97 -19.95
CA TRP A 276 -3.22 1.88 -20.71
C TRP A 276 -3.25 2.13 -22.23
N ARG A 277 -4.39 2.57 -22.76
CA ARG A 277 -4.53 2.79 -24.22
C ARG A 277 -3.60 3.88 -24.72
N VAL A 278 -3.51 4.98 -23.97
CA VAL A 278 -2.63 6.10 -24.30
C VAL A 278 -1.16 5.70 -24.13
N GLN A 279 -0.82 5.08 -23.00
CA GLN A 279 0.56 4.66 -22.70
C GLN A 279 1.11 3.68 -23.74
N LYS A 280 0.28 2.74 -24.22
CA LYS A 280 0.70 1.83 -25.28
C LYS A 280 1.13 2.57 -26.55
N ARG A 281 0.44 3.65 -26.93
CA ARG A 281 0.83 4.47 -28.08
C ARG A 281 2.10 5.27 -27.80
N LEU A 282 2.17 5.95 -26.64
CA LEU A 282 3.31 6.77 -26.27
C LEU A 282 4.60 5.93 -26.17
N ILE A 283 4.54 4.71 -25.61
CA ILE A 283 5.67 3.79 -25.55
C ILE A 283 6.13 3.41 -26.95
N ALA A 284 5.20 3.05 -27.85
CA ALA A 284 5.54 2.66 -29.22
C ALA A 284 6.19 3.83 -29.99
N TRP A 285 5.63 5.03 -29.89
CA TRP A 285 6.21 6.21 -30.55
C TRP A 285 7.57 6.62 -29.97
N SER A 286 7.72 6.56 -28.63
CA SER A 286 9.01 6.84 -28.01
C SER A 286 10.08 5.82 -28.42
N ARG A 287 9.72 4.53 -28.58
CA ARG A 287 10.64 3.51 -29.08
C ARG A 287 11.04 3.78 -30.55
N ALA A 288 10.10 4.06 -31.42
CA ALA A 288 10.37 4.42 -32.81
C ALA A 288 11.26 5.69 -32.91
N SER A 289 11.01 6.68 -32.04
CA SER A 289 11.84 7.89 -32.00
C SER A 289 13.26 7.59 -31.50
N ALA A 290 13.43 6.69 -30.53
CA ALA A 290 14.74 6.32 -29.99
C ALA A 290 15.58 5.49 -30.97
N GLU A 291 14.94 4.56 -31.70
CA GLU A 291 15.61 3.60 -32.60
C GLU A 291 15.78 4.12 -34.03
N GLN A 292 14.79 4.84 -34.54
CA GLN A 292 14.70 5.22 -35.95
C GLN A 292 14.78 6.75 -36.17
N GLY A 293 14.86 7.55 -35.09
CA GLY A 293 14.83 9.01 -35.20
C GLY A 293 13.51 9.59 -35.67
N THR A 294 12.42 8.78 -35.68
CA THR A 294 11.09 9.22 -36.14
C THR A 294 10.54 10.30 -35.21
N PRO A 295 10.07 11.45 -35.72
CA PRO A 295 9.51 12.49 -34.86
C PRO A 295 8.21 12.01 -34.20
N MET A 296 7.95 12.51 -32.98
CA MET A 296 6.69 12.24 -32.28
C MET A 296 5.51 12.80 -33.06
N PRO A 297 4.39 12.05 -33.18
CA PRO A 297 3.19 12.54 -33.84
C PRO A 297 2.61 13.81 -33.17
N PRO A 298 1.98 14.72 -33.91
CA PRO A 298 1.41 15.97 -33.36
C PRO A 298 0.34 15.71 -32.27
N GLU A 299 -0.33 14.55 -32.30
CA GLU A 299 -1.33 14.18 -31.31
C GLU A 299 -0.72 13.72 -29.98
N ALA A 300 0.59 13.46 -29.92
CA ALA A 300 1.26 12.94 -28.74
C ALA A 300 1.13 13.87 -27.52
N GLU A 301 1.24 15.18 -27.73
CA GLU A 301 1.12 16.18 -26.66
C GLU A 301 -0.29 16.16 -26.03
N ARG A 302 -1.33 16.14 -26.87
CA ARG A 302 -2.72 16.05 -26.41
C ARG A 302 -2.97 14.77 -25.61
N LEU A 303 -2.46 13.63 -26.07
CA LEU A 303 -2.59 12.35 -25.39
C LEU A 303 -1.79 12.32 -24.08
N MET A 304 -0.59 12.87 -24.04
CA MET A 304 0.20 13.01 -22.81
C MET A 304 -0.55 13.86 -21.78
N ARG A 305 -1.15 14.98 -22.19
CA ARG A 305 -1.94 15.82 -21.27
C ARG A 305 -3.15 15.08 -20.73
N TRP A 306 -3.89 14.38 -21.57
CA TRP A 306 -5.05 13.59 -21.16
C TRP A 306 -4.68 12.47 -20.20
N ASN A 307 -3.63 11.71 -20.53
CA ASN A 307 -3.09 10.67 -19.66
C ASN A 307 -2.66 11.22 -18.30
N TYR A 308 -1.98 12.37 -18.28
CA TYR A 308 -1.57 13.04 -17.05
C TYR A 308 -2.77 13.43 -16.18
N LEU A 309 -3.80 14.05 -16.76
CA LEU A 309 -5.00 14.44 -16.03
C LEU A 309 -5.72 13.23 -15.43
N THR A 310 -5.89 12.17 -16.21
CA THR A 310 -6.54 10.93 -15.76
C THR A 310 -5.75 10.23 -14.66
N ALA A 311 -4.43 10.11 -14.81
CA ALA A 311 -3.55 9.53 -13.80
C ALA A 311 -3.54 10.37 -12.52
N ARG A 312 -3.54 11.70 -12.64
CA ARG A 312 -3.57 12.62 -11.50
C ARG A 312 -4.91 12.58 -10.77
N THR A 313 -6.01 12.43 -11.49
CA THR A 313 -7.34 12.22 -10.89
C THR A 313 -7.36 10.92 -10.10
N SER A 314 -6.88 9.81 -10.66
CA SER A 314 -6.79 8.53 -9.94
C SER A 314 -5.88 8.62 -8.71
N PHE A 315 -4.78 9.38 -8.79
CA PHE A 315 -3.91 9.62 -7.65
C PHE A 315 -4.67 10.30 -6.48
N TRP A 316 -5.42 11.36 -6.74
CA TRP A 316 -6.19 12.04 -5.69
C TRP A 316 -7.36 11.21 -5.19
N LEU A 317 -8.02 10.45 -6.05
CA LEU A 317 -9.11 9.54 -5.68
C LEU A 317 -8.63 8.36 -4.83
N SER A 318 -7.35 8.00 -4.90
CA SER A 318 -6.80 6.91 -4.07
C SER A 318 -6.84 7.20 -2.57
N PHE A 319 -6.78 8.48 -2.15
CA PHE A 319 -6.83 8.83 -0.73
C PHE A 319 -8.18 8.51 -0.08
N PRO A 320 -9.33 9.03 -0.57
CA PRO A 320 -10.61 8.64 -0.03
C PRO A 320 -10.90 7.14 -0.22
N MET A 321 -10.49 6.54 -1.33
CA MET A 321 -10.62 5.11 -1.55
C MET A 321 -9.95 4.32 -0.44
N LEU A 322 -8.67 4.60 -0.16
CA LEU A 322 -7.91 3.93 0.90
C LEU A 322 -8.49 4.18 2.29
N PHE A 323 -9.00 5.40 2.56
CA PHE A 323 -9.67 5.71 3.81
C PHE A 323 -10.86 4.79 4.04
N PHE A 324 -11.78 4.69 3.09
CA PHE A 324 -12.96 3.83 3.22
C PHE A 324 -12.60 2.34 3.28
N MET A 325 -11.57 1.90 2.53
CA MET A 325 -11.08 0.51 2.59
C MET A 325 -10.47 0.18 3.95
N ALA A 326 -9.65 1.06 4.52
CA ALA A 326 -9.04 0.86 5.83
C ALA A 326 -10.09 0.89 6.95
N ALA A 327 -11.04 1.82 6.88
CA ALA A 327 -12.07 2.01 7.90
C ALA A 327 -13.15 0.92 7.89
N ALA A 328 -13.38 0.25 6.76
CA ALA A 328 -14.50 -0.69 6.57
C ALA A 328 -14.62 -1.76 7.65
N SER A 329 -13.49 -2.36 8.07
CA SER A 329 -13.46 -3.48 9.03
C SER A 329 -13.08 -3.06 10.46
N HIS A 330 -12.72 -1.80 10.68
CA HIS A 330 -12.18 -1.36 11.98
C HIS A 330 -13.01 -0.31 12.69
N TYR A 331 -13.80 0.48 11.95
CA TYR A 331 -14.52 1.62 12.52
C TYR A 331 -15.96 1.66 12.01
N SER A 332 -16.92 1.53 12.92
CA SER A 332 -18.37 1.61 12.61
C SER A 332 -18.84 3.06 12.64
N PHE A 333 -18.65 3.79 11.53
CA PHE A 333 -19.04 5.20 11.42
C PHE A 333 -20.18 5.47 10.41
N LEU A 334 -20.51 4.50 9.56
CA LEU A 334 -21.60 4.61 8.58
C LEU A 334 -22.84 3.81 8.96
N SER A 335 -22.72 2.86 9.90
CA SER A 335 -23.81 2.01 10.34
C SER A 335 -23.77 1.82 11.86
N SER A 336 -24.94 1.77 12.49
CA SER A 336 -25.10 1.39 13.89
C SER A 336 -24.94 -0.12 14.14
N VAL A 337 -24.93 -0.93 13.08
CA VAL A 337 -24.73 -2.38 13.17
C VAL A 337 -23.23 -2.66 13.26
N ALA A 338 -22.76 -2.92 14.48
CA ALA A 338 -21.39 -3.39 14.72
C ALA A 338 -21.26 -4.86 14.27
N ARG A 339 -20.36 -5.11 13.32
CA ARG A 339 -19.96 -6.46 12.89
C ARG A 339 -18.50 -6.50 12.47
#